data_2180bb6d7a76e1f522513ffa737c02b7
#
_entry.id   2180bb6d7a76e1f522513ffa737c02b7
#
_cell.length_a   1.000
_cell.length_b   1.000
_cell.length_c   1.000
_cell.angle_alpha   90.00
_cell.angle_beta   90.00
_cell.angle_gamma   90.00
#
_symmetry.space_group_name_H-M   'P 1'
#
loop_
_entity.id
_entity.type
_entity.pdbx_description
1 polymer ?
#
loop_
_entity_poly.entity_id
_entity_poly.type
_entity_poly.pdbx_seq_one_letter_code
_entity_poly.pdbx_strand_id
1 'polypeptide(L)'
;YQKESDAKLKSLKSKDDYSTENPLIIENLYGTNTTSLYYYAKTDQASYAVATIETTDKKSVAYKHTLQTVSGDKYVKQHEYQIIGLVPNTKNKITMQFFNKKNKLISKTCFYVTTKKDSCIPKMEKTATGKSKVKMTDGLFAMMGRDQGALQNNGKAVDANVFLWDNNGVCRGRIPLNDYKTDRLLFIKNEMVYSYDINHLAFVNRLGKVTKTISLGDYQLHHDFMYDKHTNKILCLVSINSKTTIEDSIISVDATSGQVKLLLDTEDVLPNIKNIATQEENGGLNYSGTTDLDWIHVNSFDFVDDDSLILSSREQSSLIKVSNIYEKPELDYIIHYGTLYKGSGYEDKLLTRKGNLVAPAGQHTVTVKKDDSLPDGQYYIYMFNNNYGRVTAFPEFDWSSYKDLSPSSNPKTGTSYYSKYLIDEKNGTYTLAQEFKLPYSSIVSSVQHLGGNIPYSSGRSKIFGEYDKDGNLIKSFRYDAQQFSYRVLKYNFKGFYFR
;
A
#
# COMPACT_ATOMS: atom_id res chain seq x y z
N TYR A 1 9.10 -18.80 18.22
CA TYR A 1 9.42 -17.46 18.72
C TYR A 1 8.23 -16.82 19.43
N GLN A 2 7.03 -16.58 18.77
CA GLN A 2 5.92 -15.87 19.41
C GLN A 2 5.28 -16.63 20.58
N LYS A 3 5.21 -17.98 20.54
CA LYS A 3 4.77 -18.79 21.68
C LYS A 3 5.71 -18.63 22.89
N GLU A 4 6.99 -18.55 22.66
CA GLU A 4 8.01 -18.30 23.69
C GLU A 4 7.87 -16.87 24.24
N SER A 5 7.63 -15.90 23.36
CA SER A 5 7.37 -14.51 23.75
C SER A 5 6.13 -14.38 24.65
N ASP A 6 5.05 -15.10 24.33
CA ASP A 6 3.84 -15.16 25.17
C ASP A 6 4.13 -15.75 26.56
N ALA A 7 4.84 -16.87 26.59
CA ALA A 7 5.19 -17.53 27.86
C ALA A 7 6.08 -16.62 28.73
N LYS A 8 7.08 -16.00 28.12
CA LYS A 8 7.96 -15.02 28.77
C LYS A 8 7.18 -13.81 29.29
N LEU A 9 6.31 -13.24 28.47
CA LEU A 9 5.48 -12.10 28.83
C LEU A 9 4.57 -12.42 30.04
N LYS A 10 3.89 -13.58 29.99
CA LYS A 10 3.05 -14.06 31.09
C LYS A 10 3.85 -14.20 32.40
N SER A 11 5.03 -14.83 32.31
CA SER A 11 5.94 -14.97 33.46
C SER A 11 6.39 -13.62 34.02
N LEU A 12 6.75 -12.66 33.15
CA LEU A 12 7.18 -11.34 33.60
C LEU A 12 6.02 -10.58 34.26
N LYS A 13 4.84 -10.57 33.68
CA LYS A 13 3.66 -9.91 34.26
C LYS A 13 3.25 -10.45 35.63
N SER A 14 3.57 -11.71 35.93
CA SER A 14 3.25 -12.32 37.23
C SER A 14 4.30 -12.07 38.33
N LYS A 15 5.46 -11.55 37.97
CA LYS A 15 6.59 -11.40 38.91
C LYS A 15 6.59 -10.09 39.69
N ASP A 16 5.94 -9.06 39.15
CA ASP A 16 6.00 -7.71 39.73
C ASP A 16 4.68 -6.96 39.51
N ASP A 17 4.41 -5.96 40.37
CA ASP A 17 3.27 -5.06 40.21
C ASP A 17 3.73 -3.79 39.48
N TYR A 18 3.68 -3.84 38.15
CA TYR A 18 4.19 -2.78 37.28
C TYR A 18 3.35 -1.51 37.41
N SER A 19 4.00 -0.43 37.81
CA SER A 19 3.43 0.92 37.86
C SER A 19 3.95 1.79 36.72
N THR A 20 3.48 3.03 36.65
CA THR A 20 3.99 4.00 35.67
C THR A 20 5.46 4.37 35.92
N GLU A 21 5.91 4.30 37.18
CA GLU A 21 7.30 4.55 37.61
C GLU A 21 8.22 3.34 37.35
N ASN A 22 7.64 2.12 37.38
CA ASN A 22 8.33 0.86 37.11
C ASN A 22 7.58 0.05 36.06
N PRO A 23 7.55 0.49 34.80
CA PRO A 23 6.85 -0.23 33.71
C PRO A 23 7.60 -1.46 33.22
N LEU A 24 6.86 -2.46 32.73
CA LEU A 24 7.45 -3.54 31.95
C LEU A 24 7.69 -3.06 30.51
N ILE A 25 8.95 -3.09 30.08
CA ILE A 25 9.37 -2.67 28.75
C ILE A 25 10.11 -3.82 28.08
N ILE A 26 9.70 -4.18 26.85
CA ILE A 26 10.37 -5.22 26.05
C ILE A 26 10.52 -4.71 24.62
N GLU A 27 11.74 -4.70 24.09
CA GLU A 27 11.98 -4.33 22.71
C GLU A 27 11.46 -5.41 21.75
N ASN A 28 10.76 -5.01 20.71
CA ASN A 28 10.31 -5.87 19.59
C ASN A 28 9.77 -7.24 20.04
N LEU A 29 8.83 -7.24 20.98
CA LEU A 29 8.35 -8.46 21.66
C LEU A 29 7.97 -9.61 20.71
N TYR A 30 7.28 -9.31 19.62
CA TYR A 30 6.76 -10.32 18.68
C TYR A 30 7.50 -10.38 17.33
N GLY A 31 8.49 -9.54 17.12
CA GLY A 31 9.29 -9.57 15.89
C GLY A 31 8.68 -8.86 14.68
N THR A 32 7.46 -8.31 14.79
CA THR A 32 6.71 -7.72 13.67
C THR A 32 6.97 -6.24 13.45
N ASN A 33 7.70 -5.56 14.35
CA ASN A 33 8.16 -4.19 14.14
C ASN A 33 9.47 -3.98 14.93
N THR A 34 10.58 -3.95 14.21
CA THR A 34 11.94 -3.97 14.81
C THR A 34 12.29 -2.73 15.60
N THR A 35 11.56 -1.62 15.41
CA THR A 35 11.77 -0.34 16.11
C THR A 35 10.62 -0.02 17.05
N SER A 36 10.05 -1.03 17.69
CA SER A 36 8.94 -0.89 18.63
C SER A 36 9.27 -1.38 20.02
N LEU A 37 8.47 -0.94 20.97
CA LEU A 37 8.50 -1.38 22.36
C LEU A 37 7.13 -1.95 22.75
N TYR A 38 7.13 -3.07 23.45
CA TYR A 38 6.02 -3.44 24.30
C TYR A 38 6.12 -2.65 25.61
N TYR A 39 5.02 -2.06 26.04
CA TYR A 39 4.90 -1.31 27.28
C TYR A 39 3.70 -1.80 28.09
N TYR A 40 3.91 -2.07 29.38
CA TYR A 40 2.83 -2.40 30.30
C TYR A 40 3.03 -1.70 31.65
N ALA A 41 1.97 -1.06 32.15
CA ALA A 41 1.91 -0.44 33.46
C ALA A 41 0.46 -0.33 33.96
N LYS A 42 0.29 -0.15 35.26
CA LYS A 42 -1.01 0.13 35.92
C LYS A 42 -1.05 1.56 36.44
N THR A 43 -2.25 2.12 36.48
CA THR A 43 -2.58 3.40 37.12
C THR A 43 -3.73 3.21 38.09
N ASP A 44 -3.76 4.00 39.18
CA ASP A 44 -4.84 3.93 40.16
C ASP A 44 -6.19 4.36 39.58
N GLN A 45 -6.16 5.30 38.67
CA GLN A 45 -7.33 5.83 37.97
C GLN A 45 -7.36 5.44 36.52
N ALA A 46 -8.56 5.23 35.95
CA ALA A 46 -8.72 5.04 34.54
C ALA A 46 -8.24 6.28 33.75
N SER A 47 -7.31 6.08 32.82
CA SER A 47 -6.60 7.14 32.09
C SER A 47 -6.30 6.75 30.66
N TYR A 48 -5.95 7.73 29.84
CA TYR A 48 -5.35 7.52 28.52
C TYR A 48 -3.88 7.93 28.53
N ALA A 49 -3.08 7.37 27.67
CA ALA A 49 -1.65 7.60 27.59
C ALA A 49 -1.25 8.37 26.33
N VAL A 50 -0.31 9.30 26.51
CA VAL A 50 0.39 9.99 25.40
C VAL A 50 1.86 9.64 25.49
N ALA A 51 2.40 9.11 24.39
CA ALA A 51 3.83 8.88 24.26
C ALA A 51 4.48 10.00 23.43
N THR A 52 5.65 10.47 23.89
CA THR A 52 6.51 11.38 23.15
C THR A 52 7.89 10.75 23.03
N ILE A 53 8.37 10.58 21.79
CA ILE A 53 9.68 10.00 21.50
C ILE A 53 10.57 11.10 20.92
N GLU A 54 11.73 11.28 21.54
CA GLU A 54 12.76 12.25 21.16
C GLU A 54 14.10 11.53 21.07
N THR A 55 14.99 11.96 20.16
CA THR A 55 16.38 11.50 20.18
C THR A 55 17.21 12.39 21.10
N THR A 56 18.13 11.80 21.87
CA THR A 56 18.95 12.58 22.82
C THR A 56 19.91 13.55 22.11
N ASP A 57 20.26 13.28 20.87
CA ASP A 57 21.05 14.16 19.99
C ASP A 57 20.23 15.28 19.33
N LYS A 58 18.89 15.28 19.54
CA LYS A 58 17.93 16.26 19.00
C LYS A 58 17.94 16.38 17.47
N LYS A 59 18.45 15.39 16.74
CA LYS A 59 18.49 15.41 15.27
C LYS A 59 17.14 15.11 14.62
N SER A 60 16.20 14.51 15.35
CA SER A 60 14.85 14.24 14.87
C SER A 60 13.81 15.07 15.61
N VAL A 61 12.74 15.41 14.91
CA VAL A 61 11.57 16.07 15.52
C VAL A 61 10.90 15.12 16.48
N ALA A 62 10.40 15.65 17.60
CA ALA A 62 9.63 14.88 18.59
C ALA A 62 8.42 14.22 17.95
N TYR A 63 8.25 12.93 18.20
CA TYR A 63 7.15 12.11 17.69
C TYR A 63 6.15 11.85 18.82
N LYS A 64 4.99 12.51 18.75
CA LYS A 64 4.02 12.54 19.86
C LYS A 64 2.66 12.03 19.40
N HIS A 65 2.13 11.02 20.10
CA HIS A 65 0.82 10.46 19.81
C HIS A 65 0.07 10.03 21.07
N THR A 66 -1.27 10.12 21.04
CA THR A 66 -2.14 9.43 21.98
C THR A 66 -2.21 7.97 21.57
N LEU A 67 -1.89 7.06 22.49
CA LEU A 67 -1.80 5.64 22.22
C LEU A 67 -3.18 4.98 22.22
N GLN A 68 -3.36 4.00 21.34
CA GLN A 68 -4.54 3.16 21.30
C GLN A 68 -4.36 1.95 22.20
N THR A 69 -5.34 1.71 23.06
CA THR A 69 -5.35 0.55 23.98
C THR A 69 -5.66 -0.75 23.22
N VAL A 70 -5.26 -1.88 23.77
CA VAL A 70 -5.57 -3.20 23.21
C VAL A 70 -7.08 -3.42 23.09
N SER A 71 -7.85 -3.05 24.13
CA SER A 71 -9.32 -3.20 24.13
C SER A 71 -10.04 -2.23 23.20
N GLY A 72 -9.41 -1.12 22.81
CA GLY A 72 -10.05 -0.02 22.08
C GLY A 72 -10.66 1.05 23.01
N ASP A 73 -10.76 0.81 24.32
CA ASP A 73 -11.28 1.77 25.27
C ASP A 73 -10.36 2.97 25.43
N LYS A 74 -10.94 4.16 25.59
CA LYS A 74 -10.13 5.38 25.77
C LYS A 74 -9.45 5.42 27.14
N TYR A 75 -10.15 5.00 28.16
CA TYR A 75 -9.69 5.12 29.56
C TYR A 75 -9.59 3.74 30.20
N VAL A 76 -8.39 3.36 30.55
CA VAL A 76 -8.08 2.08 31.20
C VAL A 76 -7.23 2.27 32.42
N LYS A 77 -7.22 1.28 33.34
CA LYS A 77 -6.28 1.22 34.45
C LYS A 77 -5.04 0.38 34.10
N GLN A 78 -5.20 -0.60 33.23
CA GLN A 78 -4.10 -1.41 32.74
C GLN A 78 -3.71 -0.91 31.35
N HIS A 79 -2.54 -0.33 31.25
CA HIS A 79 -1.98 0.25 30.04
C HIS A 79 -1.07 -0.77 29.36
N GLU A 80 -1.44 -1.19 28.17
CA GLU A 80 -0.70 -2.16 27.38
C GLU A 80 -0.65 -1.69 25.93
N TYR A 81 0.57 -1.48 25.41
CA TYR A 81 0.79 -0.87 24.10
C TYR A 81 1.95 -1.48 23.34
N GLN A 82 1.88 -1.49 22.03
CA GLN A 82 3.05 -1.46 21.17
C GLN A 82 3.36 0.01 20.84
N ILE A 83 4.44 0.55 21.38
CA ILE A 83 4.90 1.90 21.11
C ILE A 83 5.82 1.83 19.89
N ILE A 84 5.41 2.45 18.78
CA ILE A 84 6.21 2.60 17.57
C ILE A 84 6.79 4.03 17.48
N GLY A 85 7.79 4.22 16.63
CA GLY A 85 8.34 5.57 16.38
C GLY A 85 9.75 5.77 16.91
N LEU A 86 10.38 4.75 17.48
CA LEU A 86 11.79 4.79 17.85
C LEU A 86 12.67 5.03 16.63
N VAL A 87 13.66 5.87 16.78
CA VAL A 87 14.64 6.14 15.74
C VAL A 87 15.79 5.14 15.85
N PRO A 88 16.15 4.43 14.78
CA PRO A 88 17.23 3.46 14.80
C PRO A 88 18.61 4.10 15.07
N ASN A 89 19.53 3.30 15.58
CA ASN A 89 20.94 3.66 15.80
C ASN A 89 21.13 4.93 16.69
N THR A 90 20.27 5.11 17.66
CA THR A 90 20.38 6.27 18.56
C THR A 90 19.75 5.96 19.93
N LYS A 91 20.07 6.79 20.93
CA LYS A 91 19.41 6.77 22.22
C LYS A 91 18.11 7.58 22.15
N ASN A 92 17.00 6.87 22.26
CA ASN A 92 15.66 7.44 22.31
C ASN A 92 15.27 7.74 23.75
N LYS A 93 14.66 8.91 23.98
CA LYS A 93 14.00 9.29 25.21
C LYS A 93 12.51 9.16 24.99
N ILE A 94 11.84 8.33 25.78
CA ILE A 94 10.41 8.11 25.72
C ILE A 94 9.78 8.73 26.96
N THR A 95 8.88 9.68 26.75
CA THR A 95 8.09 10.30 27.81
C THR A 95 6.66 9.78 27.72
N MET A 96 6.19 9.14 28.77
CA MET A 96 4.81 8.68 28.93
C MET A 96 4.06 9.64 29.84
N GLN A 97 2.91 10.11 29.39
CA GLN A 97 2.02 10.98 30.13
C GLN A 97 0.62 10.33 30.22
N PHE A 98 0.06 10.28 31.44
CA PHE A 98 -1.24 9.66 31.69
C PHE A 98 -2.23 10.72 32.12
N PHE A 99 -3.40 10.75 31.49
CA PHE A 99 -4.43 11.76 31.73
C PHE A 99 -5.75 11.08 32.09
N ASN A 100 -6.38 11.54 33.20
CA ASN A 100 -7.67 11.02 33.61
C ASN A 100 -8.84 11.54 32.75
N LYS A 101 -10.07 11.14 33.04
CA LYS A 101 -11.29 11.54 32.31
C LYS A 101 -11.54 13.05 32.27
N LYS A 102 -10.95 13.81 33.20
CA LYS A 102 -11.01 15.29 33.26
C LYS A 102 -9.83 15.94 32.50
N ASN A 103 -9.05 15.18 31.72
CA ASN A 103 -7.83 15.62 31.06
C ASN A 103 -6.74 16.16 32.02
N LYS A 104 -6.80 15.81 33.32
CA LYS A 104 -5.75 16.14 34.26
C LYS A 104 -4.62 15.12 34.16
N LEU A 105 -3.39 15.61 34.10
CA LEU A 105 -2.20 14.77 34.17
C LEU A 105 -2.13 14.10 35.55
N ILE A 106 -2.06 12.77 35.59
CA ILE A 106 -2.00 11.97 36.82
C ILE A 106 -0.64 11.31 37.02
N SER A 107 0.08 11.03 35.94
CA SER A 107 1.47 10.53 36.00
C SER A 107 2.24 10.97 34.76
N LYS A 108 3.54 11.17 34.95
CA LYS A 108 4.50 11.46 33.89
C LYS A 108 5.82 10.76 34.20
N THR A 109 6.24 9.87 33.33
CA THR A 109 7.49 9.12 33.48
C THR A 109 8.34 9.24 32.20
N CYS A 110 9.62 8.98 32.35
CA CYS A 110 10.58 9.05 31.26
C CYS A 110 11.60 7.93 31.40
N PHE A 111 11.86 7.25 30.30
CA PHE A 111 12.90 6.23 30.20
C PHE A 111 13.64 6.32 28.87
N TYR A 112 14.76 5.60 28.77
CA TYR A 112 15.63 5.65 27.62
C TYR A 112 15.82 4.26 27.03
N VAL A 113 15.83 4.19 25.68
CA VAL A 113 16.11 2.97 24.92
C VAL A 113 17.14 3.31 23.85
N THR A 114 18.19 2.55 23.77
CA THR A 114 19.20 2.64 22.70
C THR A 114 18.93 1.59 21.66
N THR A 115 18.45 1.99 20.50
CA THR A 115 18.17 1.09 19.39
C THR A 115 19.45 0.72 18.65
N LYS A 116 19.49 -0.50 18.14
CA LYS A 116 20.60 -0.97 17.32
C LYS A 116 20.60 -0.31 15.94
N LYS A 117 21.77 -0.31 15.28
CA LYS A 117 21.88 0.04 13.86
C LYS A 117 21.08 -0.97 13.04
N ASP A 118 20.27 -0.45 12.11
CA ASP A 118 19.53 -1.25 11.16
C ASP A 118 19.99 -0.85 9.75
N SER A 119 20.76 -1.73 9.12
CA SER A 119 21.33 -1.50 7.79
C SER A 119 20.31 -1.69 6.65
N CYS A 120 19.15 -2.27 6.94
CA CYS A 120 18.10 -2.47 5.95
C CYS A 120 17.36 -1.17 5.63
N ILE A 121 17.38 -0.18 6.53
CA ILE A 121 16.62 1.07 6.36
C ILE A 121 17.28 1.93 5.28
N PRO A 122 16.57 2.26 4.19
CA PRO A 122 17.08 3.16 3.16
C PRO A 122 17.50 4.51 3.74
N LYS A 123 18.56 5.09 3.19
CA LYS A 123 18.98 6.42 3.59
C LYS A 123 18.09 7.48 2.94
N MET A 124 17.56 8.40 3.72
CA MET A 124 16.92 9.59 3.19
C MET A 124 17.98 10.58 2.70
N GLU A 125 18.04 10.81 1.37
CA GLU A 125 19.07 11.64 0.76
C GLU A 125 18.71 13.12 0.72
N LYS A 126 17.45 13.41 0.35
CA LYS A 126 17.01 14.77 0.12
C LYS A 126 15.54 14.95 0.45
N THR A 127 15.26 16.04 1.13
CA THR A 127 13.91 16.54 1.34
C THR A 127 13.76 17.87 0.57
N ALA A 128 12.67 18.03 -0.15
CA ALA A 128 12.35 19.28 -0.85
C ALA A 128 10.96 19.77 -0.42
N THR A 129 10.89 21.06 -0.08
CA THR A 129 9.62 21.74 0.21
C THR A 129 9.12 22.39 -1.08
N GLY A 130 7.84 22.15 -1.38
CA GLY A 130 7.18 22.70 -2.55
C GLY A 130 6.62 24.13 -2.33
N LYS A 131 5.77 24.56 -3.27
CA LYS A 131 5.13 25.89 -3.23
C LYS A 131 3.86 25.92 -2.37
N SER A 132 3.25 24.78 -2.14
CA SER A 132 2.02 24.70 -1.34
C SER A 132 2.25 25.14 0.10
N LYS A 133 1.29 25.86 0.66
CA LYS A 133 1.24 26.24 2.08
C LYS A 133 0.36 25.31 2.92
N VAL A 134 -0.26 24.33 2.27
CA VAL A 134 -1.06 23.31 2.93
C VAL A 134 -0.15 22.42 3.77
N LYS A 135 -0.62 22.02 4.94
CA LYS A 135 0.12 21.06 5.77
C LYS A 135 -0.01 19.65 5.21
N MET A 136 1.05 18.88 5.34
CA MET A 136 0.96 17.44 5.10
C MET A 136 -0.08 16.80 6.02
N THR A 137 -0.78 15.79 5.51
CA THR A 137 -1.70 15.00 6.32
C THR A 137 -0.96 14.27 7.43
N ASP A 138 -1.67 14.00 8.53
CA ASP A 138 -1.11 13.17 9.61
C ASP A 138 -0.95 11.73 9.14
N GLY A 139 0.08 11.06 9.64
CA GLY A 139 0.34 9.66 9.37
C GLY A 139 1.79 9.35 9.00
N LEU A 140 2.00 8.10 8.64
CA LEU A 140 3.29 7.56 8.21
C LEU A 140 3.18 7.06 6.78
N PHE A 141 4.18 7.37 5.97
CA PHE A 141 4.35 6.78 4.65
C PHE A 141 4.86 5.34 4.82
N ALA A 142 4.06 4.38 4.45
CA ALA A 142 4.43 2.98 4.40
C ALA A 142 5.07 2.70 3.03
N MET A 143 6.39 2.62 3.01
CA MET A 143 7.18 2.27 1.83
C MET A 143 7.17 0.76 1.68
N MET A 144 6.51 0.28 0.64
CA MET A 144 6.31 -1.14 0.35
C MET A 144 7.07 -1.54 -0.91
N GLY A 145 7.76 -2.64 -0.85
CA GLY A 145 8.56 -3.12 -1.95
C GLY A 145 9.59 -4.12 -1.50
N ARG A 146 10.34 -4.63 -2.44
CA ARG A 146 11.48 -5.48 -2.14
C ARG A 146 12.62 -4.62 -1.66
N ASP A 147 13.29 -5.09 -0.63
CA ASP A 147 14.49 -4.44 -0.17
C ASP A 147 15.67 -4.84 -1.06
N GLN A 148 16.48 -3.87 -1.37
CA GLN A 148 17.89 -3.87 -1.72
C GLN A 148 18.46 -5.12 -2.42
N GLY A 149 17.98 -5.47 -3.60
CA GLY A 149 18.60 -6.51 -4.42
C GLY A 149 18.12 -7.91 -4.11
N ALA A 150 16.97 -8.01 -3.50
CA ALA A 150 16.29 -9.23 -3.09
C ALA A 150 16.20 -10.33 -4.13
N LEU A 151 16.24 -10.02 -5.39
CA LEU A 151 16.02 -10.99 -6.45
C LEU A 151 17.26 -11.58 -7.06
N GLN A 152 18.45 -11.09 -6.78
CA GLN A 152 19.55 -11.37 -7.69
C GLN A 152 20.88 -11.81 -7.07
N ASN A 153 21.00 -11.94 -5.80
CA ASN A 153 22.22 -12.49 -5.23
C ASN A 153 22.12 -14.00 -5.05
N ASN A 154 22.37 -14.72 -6.10
CA ASN A 154 22.70 -16.16 -6.07
C ASN A 154 21.66 -17.06 -5.36
N GLY A 155 20.36 -16.79 -5.55
CA GLY A 155 19.30 -17.65 -4.99
C GLY A 155 19.09 -17.54 -3.48
N LYS A 156 19.67 -16.54 -2.83
CA LYS A 156 19.38 -16.26 -1.41
C LYS A 156 18.17 -15.33 -1.32
N ALA A 157 17.20 -15.75 -0.51
CA ALA A 157 16.08 -14.90 -0.12
C ALA A 157 16.62 -13.59 0.49
N VAL A 158 16.06 -12.48 0.10
CA VAL A 158 16.40 -11.18 0.65
C VAL A 158 15.21 -10.68 1.44
N ASP A 159 15.49 -10.13 2.61
CA ASP A 159 14.50 -9.62 3.53
C ASP A 159 13.67 -8.49 2.89
N ALA A 160 12.41 -8.73 2.61
CA ALA A 160 11.47 -7.68 2.28
C ALA A 160 11.00 -6.97 3.55
N ASN A 161 10.68 -5.69 3.45
CA ASN A 161 10.29 -4.87 4.59
C ASN A 161 9.25 -3.83 4.20
N VAL A 162 8.45 -3.41 5.19
CA VAL A 162 7.72 -2.14 5.12
C VAL A 162 8.41 -1.14 6.03
N PHE A 163 8.83 -0.02 5.48
CA PHE A 163 9.40 1.08 6.25
C PHE A 163 8.34 2.16 6.46
N LEU A 164 8.20 2.62 7.69
CA LEU A 164 7.25 3.66 8.08
C LEU A 164 7.98 4.99 8.27
N TRP A 165 7.70 5.97 7.40
CA TRP A 165 8.37 7.26 7.41
C TRP A 165 7.43 8.38 7.87
N ASP A 166 7.89 9.25 8.75
CA ASP A 166 7.12 10.43 9.17
C ASP A 166 7.24 11.61 8.17
N ASN A 167 6.47 12.67 8.43
CA ASN A 167 6.46 13.89 7.62
C ASN A 167 7.78 14.69 7.64
N ASN A 168 8.79 14.22 8.38
CA ASN A 168 10.13 14.78 8.43
C ASN A 168 11.18 13.90 7.72
N GLY A 169 10.74 12.76 7.17
CA GLY A 169 11.64 11.79 6.54
C GLY A 169 12.42 10.97 7.56
N VAL A 170 11.90 10.80 8.76
CA VAL A 170 12.48 9.95 9.80
C VAL A 170 11.78 8.60 9.78
N CYS A 171 12.55 7.51 9.74
CA CYS A 171 11.99 6.15 9.84
C CYS A 171 11.50 5.91 11.27
N ARG A 172 10.21 5.58 11.41
CA ARG A 172 9.49 5.36 12.67
C ARG A 172 9.04 3.92 12.88
N GLY A 173 9.30 3.05 11.93
CA GLY A 173 8.94 1.65 12.02
C GLY A 173 9.54 0.84 10.88
N ARG A 174 9.81 -0.45 11.15
CA ARG A 174 10.17 -1.43 10.16
C ARG A 174 9.42 -2.73 10.46
N ILE A 175 8.59 -3.16 9.51
CA ILE A 175 7.85 -4.41 9.53
C ILE A 175 8.60 -5.39 8.63
N PRO A 176 9.32 -6.38 9.18
CA PRO A 176 10.00 -7.39 8.37
C PRO A 176 8.96 -8.34 7.76
N LEU A 177 9.21 -8.74 6.52
CA LEU A 177 8.44 -9.71 5.76
C LEU A 177 9.31 -10.95 5.50
N ASN A 178 8.70 -12.02 5.04
CA ASN A 178 9.39 -13.24 4.65
C ASN A 178 9.45 -13.31 3.12
N ASP A 179 10.61 -13.11 2.53
CA ASP A 179 10.99 -13.25 1.10
C ASP A 179 10.27 -12.39 0.05
N TYR A 180 9.06 -11.91 0.27
CA TYR A 180 8.29 -11.15 -0.74
C TYR A 180 7.72 -9.84 -0.17
N LYS A 181 7.40 -8.89 -1.06
CA LYS A 181 6.79 -7.61 -0.70
C LYS A 181 5.35 -7.78 -0.21
N THR A 182 4.86 -6.81 0.55
CA THR A 182 3.44 -6.54 0.65
C THR A 182 3.08 -5.32 -0.20
N ASP A 183 1.84 -5.25 -0.67
CA ASP A 183 1.39 -4.19 -1.56
C ASP A 183 0.47 -3.20 -0.86
N ARG A 184 -0.07 -3.57 0.31
CA ARG A 184 -1.00 -2.78 1.11
C ARG A 184 -0.97 -3.20 2.58
N LEU A 185 -1.37 -2.29 3.47
CA LEU A 185 -1.75 -2.61 4.84
C LEU A 185 -3.27 -2.45 4.94
N LEU A 186 -3.98 -3.49 5.36
CA LEU A 186 -5.40 -3.42 5.66
C LEU A 186 -5.62 -3.36 7.17
N PHE A 187 -6.73 -2.76 7.57
CA PHE A 187 -7.15 -2.72 8.98
C PHE A 187 -8.54 -3.34 9.07
N ILE A 188 -8.60 -4.57 9.61
CA ILE A 188 -9.83 -5.35 9.75
C ILE A 188 -10.11 -5.50 11.24
N LYS A 189 -11.19 -4.89 11.74
CA LYS A 189 -11.49 -4.83 13.17
C LYS A 189 -10.32 -4.21 13.95
N ASN A 190 -9.63 -4.99 14.77
CA ASN A 190 -8.52 -4.55 15.62
C ASN A 190 -7.17 -5.09 15.13
N GLU A 191 -7.09 -5.56 13.90
CA GLU A 191 -5.91 -6.20 13.34
C GLU A 191 -5.44 -5.49 12.09
N MET A 192 -4.13 -5.42 11.91
CA MET A 192 -3.47 -5.05 10.67
C MET A 192 -3.22 -6.32 9.86
N VAL A 193 -3.60 -6.30 8.58
CA VAL A 193 -3.44 -7.44 7.69
C VAL A 193 -2.53 -7.05 6.53
N TYR A 194 -1.57 -7.92 6.24
CA TYR A 194 -0.64 -7.76 5.13
C TYR A 194 -0.13 -9.12 4.64
N SER A 195 0.35 -9.19 3.41
CA SER A 195 1.09 -10.36 2.93
C SER A 195 2.48 -10.37 3.53
N TYR A 196 2.89 -11.46 4.17
CA TYR A 196 4.24 -11.56 4.71
C TYR A 196 5.18 -12.39 3.82
N ASP A 197 4.61 -13.12 2.88
CA ASP A 197 5.28 -13.77 1.75
C ASP A 197 4.33 -13.83 0.53
N ILE A 198 4.76 -14.51 -0.53
CA ILE A 198 4.05 -14.52 -1.82
C ILE A 198 2.67 -15.21 -1.77
N ASN A 199 2.44 -16.09 -0.80
CA ASN A 199 1.21 -16.89 -0.74
C ASN A 199 0.56 -16.97 0.66
N HIS A 200 0.92 -16.03 1.56
CA HIS A 200 0.30 -15.97 2.88
C HIS A 200 -0.07 -14.55 3.31
N LEU A 201 -1.23 -14.43 3.94
CA LEU A 201 -1.66 -13.23 4.66
C LEU A 201 -1.44 -13.42 6.16
N ALA A 202 -0.93 -12.39 6.84
CA ALA A 202 -0.80 -12.34 8.29
C ALA A 202 -1.76 -11.33 8.89
N PHE A 203 -2.41 -11.71 9.99
CA PHE A 203 -3.22 -10.84 10.85
C PHE A 203 -2.44 -10.54 12.11
N VAL A 204 -2.23 -9.27 12.38
CA VAL A 204 -1.38 -8.79 13.49
C VAL A 204 -2.20 -7.86 14.38
N ASN A 205 -2.26 -8.16 15.67
CA ASN A 205 -2.98 -7.34 16.63
C ASN A 205 -2.20 -6.06 17.01
N ARG A 206 -2.83 -5.20 17.81
CA ARG A 206 -2.26 -3.91 18.27
C ARG A 206 -0.95 -4.04 19.07
N LEU A 207 -0.62 -5.22 19.58
CA LEU A 207 0.66 -5.49 20.27
C LEU A 207 1.75 -6.01 19.33
N GLY A 208 1.44 -6.19 18.05
CA GLY A 208 2.36 -6.76 17.08
C GLY A 208 2.40 -8.28 17.06
N LYS A 209 1.48 -8.96 17.77
CA LYS A 209 1.38 -10.42 17.73
C LYS A 209 0.62 -10.89 16.50
N VAL A 210 1.20 -11.82 15.74
CA VAL A 210 0.46 -12.53 14.69
C VAL A 210 -0.58 -13.44 15.35
N THR A 211 -1.83 -13.18 15.09
CA THR A 211 -2.98 -13.91 15.65
C THR A 211 -3.42 -15.03 14.73
N LYS A 212 -3.26 -14.82 13.44
CA LYS A 212 -3.67 -15.76 12.40
C LYS A 212 -2.81 -15.56 11.15
N THR A 213 -2.56 -16.64 10.43
CA THR A 213 -2.07 -16.63 9.04
C THR A 213 -3.05 -17.38 8.16
N ILE A 214 -3.20 -16.94 6.92
CA ILE A 214 -4.02 -17.61 5.91
C ILE A 214 -3.11 -17.95 4.73
N SER A 215 -3.05 -19.24 4.37
CA SER A 215 -2.39 -19.68 3.14
C SER A 215 -3.34 -19.48 1.96
N LEU A 216 -2.80 -18.98 0.86
CA LEU A 216 -3.53 -18.83 -0.40
C LEU A 216 -3.45 -20.09 -1.28
N GLY A 217 -2.78 -21.17 -0.81
CA GLY A 217 -2.64 -22.42 -1.54
C GLY A 217 -1.80 -22.25 -2.81
N ASP A 218 -2.37 -22.64 -3.96
CA ASP A 218 -1.69 -22.58 -5.27
C ASP A 218 -1.66 -21.19 -5.91
N TYR A 219 -2.10 -20.15 -5.18
CA TYR A 219 -2.14 -18.78 -5.67
C TYR A 219 -0.93 -17.99 -5.18
N GLN A 220 -0.29 -17.26 -6.10
CA GLN A 220 0.79 -16.32 -5.79
C GLN A 220 0.25 -14.89 -5.85
N LEU A 221 0.30 -14.19 -4.73
CA LEU A 221 -0.16 -12.81 -4.60
C LEU A 221 0.79 -11.85 -5.31
N HIS A 222 0.20 -10.91 -6.04
CA HIS A 222 0.95 -9.83 -6.67
C HIS A 222 0.18 -8.50 -6.59
N HIS A 223 0.89 -7.40 -6.69
CA HIS A 223 0.45 -6.03 -6.96
C HIS A 223 -0.60 -5.43 -6.02
N ASP A 224 -1.71 -6.09 -5.68
CA ASP A 224 -2.72 -5.47 -4.80
C ASP A 224 -3.63 -6.49 -4.11
N PHE A 225 -4.19 -6.08 -2.98
CA PHE A 225 -5.29 -6.75 -2.30
C PHE A 225 -6.12 -5.75 -1.48
N MET A 226 -7.43 -5.96 -1.39
CA MET A 226 -8.36 -5.05 -0.75
C MET A 226 -9.38 -5.80 0.10
N TYR A 227 -9.90 -5.14 1.12
CA TYR A 227 -10.93 -5.70 2.00
C TYR A 227 -12.31 -5.19 1.61
N ASP A 228 -13.18 -6.13 1.26
CA ASP A 228 -14.61 -5.89 1.15
C ASP A 228 -15.27 -6.09 2.51
N LYS A 229 -15.69 -4.98 3.11
CA LYS A 229 -16.35 -4.99 4.42
C LYS A 229 -17.76 -5.57 4.38
N HIS A 230 -18.46 -5.54 3.22
CA HIS A 230 -19.83 -5.99 3.07
C HIS A 230 -19.89 -7.52 3.08
N THR A 231 -18.97 -8.19 2.41
CA THR A 231 -18.89 -9.65 2.35
C THR A 231 -17.89 -10.24 3.34
N ASN A 232 -17.12 -9.41 4.07
CA ASN A 232 -16.03 -9.82 4.95
C ASN A 232 -14.94 -10.62 4.22
N LYS A 233 -14.65 -10.25 2.97
CA LYS A 233 -13.65 -10.92 2.13
C LYS A 233 -12.47 -10.00 1.84
N ILE A 234 -11.30 -10.59 1.69
CA ILE A 234 -10.11 -9.93 1.15
C ILE A 234 -10.00 -10.40 -0.31
N LEU A 235 -10.09 -9.48 -1.25
CA LEU A 235 -9.85 -9.74 -2.65
C LEU A 235 -8.37 -9.55 -2.94
N CYS A 236 -7.75 -10.50 -3.65
CA CYS A 236 -6.31 -10.49 -3.94
C CYS A 236 -6.06 -10.70 -5.43
N LEU A 237 -5.21 -9.88 -6.02
CA LEU A 237 -4.64 -10.17 -7.35
C LEU A 237 -3.66 -11.32 -7.22
N VAL A 238 -3.79 -12.32 -8.09
CA VAL A 238 -2.97 -13.53 -8.03
C VAL A 238 -2.60 -14.06 -9.41
N SER A 239 -1.46 -14.75 -9.45
CA SER A 239 -1.14 -15.72 -10.49
C SER A 239 -1.48 -17.13 -9.99
N ILE A 240 -1.96 -17.99 -10.89
CA ILE A 240 -2.31 -19.38 -10.58
C ILE A 240 -1.17 -20.29 -11.03
N ASN A 241 -0.53 -21.02 -10.10
CA ASN A 241 0.65 -21.84 -10.38
C ASN A 241 0.46 -22.88 -11.50
N SER A 242 -0.76 -23.38 -11.70
CA SER A 242 -1.08 -24.37 -12.72
C SER A 242 -1.36 -23.81 -14.12
N LYS A 243 -1.41 -22.47 -14.27
CA LYS A 243 -1.60 -21.80 -15.55
C LYS A 243 -0.28 -21.48 -16.24
N THR A 244 -0.35 -21.24 -17.55
CA THR A 244 0.73 -20.71 -18.39
C THR A 244 0.59 -19.20 -18.63
N THR A 245 -0.32 -18.55 -17.89
CA THR A 245 -0.52 -17.10 -17.83
C THR A 245 -0.28 -16.60 -16.42
N ILE A 246 0.07 -15.31 -16.29
CA ILE A 246 0.32 -14.69 -15.00
C ILE A 246 -0.40 -13.36 -14.85
N GLU A 247 -0.61 -12.96 -13.59
CA GLU A 247 -1.11 -11.63 -13.20
C GLU A 247 -2.48 -11.29 -13.80
N ASP A 248 -3.34 -12.32 -13.91
CA ASP A 248 -4.61 -12.28 -14.64
C ASP A 248 -5.83 -12.73 -13.81
N SER A 249 -5.68 -12.99 -12.52
CA SER A 249 -6.76 -13.57 -11.71
C SER A 249 -6.97 -12.84 -10.40
N ILE A 250 -8.19 -12.92 -9.86
CA ILE A 250 -8.56 -12.42 -8.55
C ILE A 250 -9.18 -13.55 -7.73
N ILE A 251 -8.70 -13.72 -6.51
CA ILE A 251 -9.32 -14.60 -5.52
C ILE A 251 -10.01 -13.81 -4.43
N SER A 252 -10.98 -14.41 -3.78
CA SER A 252 -11.58 -13.96 -2.53
C SER A 252 -11.13 -14.86 -1.37
N VAL A 253 -10.76 -14.22 -0.26
CA VAL A 253 -10.36 -14.87 0.99
C VAL A 253 -11.32 -14.44 2.09
N ASP A 254 -12.09 -15.37 2.65
CA ASP A 254 -12.92 -15.03 3.82
C ASP A 254 -12.04 -14.66 5.02
N ALA A 255 -12.20 -13.44 5.51
CA ALA A 255 -11.34 -12.90 6.55
C ALA A 255 -11.49 -13.61 7.91
N THR A 256 -12.55 -14.38 8.13
CA THR A 256 -12.80 -15.14 9.36
C THR A 256 -12.35 -16.59 9.23
N SER A 257 -12.87 -17.32 8.26
CA SER A 257 -12.60 -18.75 8.08
C SER A 257 -11.27 -19.03 7.36
N GLY A 258 -10.77 -18.07 6.56
CA GLY A 258 -9.60 -18.27 5.70
C GLY A 258 -9.93 -19.04 4.41
N GLN A 259 -11.21 -19.27 4.10
CA GLN A 259 -11.60 -19.96 2.86
C GLN A 259 -11.19 -19.12 1.65
N VAL A 260 -10.49 -19.75 0.71
CA VAL A 260 -10.02 -19.15 -0.55
C VAL A 260 -10.85 -19.66 -1.71
N LYS A 261 -11.28 -18.75 -2.60
CA LYS A 261 -12.02 -19.08 -3.83
C LYS A 261 -11.52 -18.21 -4.98
N LEU A 262 -11.41 -18.78 -6.18
CA LEU A 262 -11.28 -17.99 -7.41
C LEU A 262 -12.55 -17.15 -7.58
N LEU A 263 -12.39 -15.87 -7.78
CA LEU A 263 -13.48 -14.91 -7.94
C LEU A 263 -13.61 -14.47 -9.40
N LEU A 264 -12.51 -14.14 -10.03
CA LEU A 264 -12.43 -13.67 -11.41
C LEU A 264 -11.17 -14.23 -12.06
N ASP A 265 -11.36 -14.88 -13.20
CA ASP A 265 -10.33 -15.12 -14.20
C ASP A 265 -10.58 -14.13 -15.36
N THR A 266 -9.62 -13.26 -15.65
CA THR A 266 -9.84 -12.24 -16.67
C THR A 266 -9.93 -12.83 -18.08
N GLU A 267 -9.43 -14.05 -18.29
CA GLU A 267 -9.60 -14.79 -19.54
C GLU A 267 -11.07 -15.08 -19.84
N ASP A 268 -11.91 -15.27 -18.81
CA ASP A 268 -13.34 -15.53 -18.99
C ASP A 268 -14.11 -14.31 -19.49
N VAL A 269 -13.63 -13.10 -19.21
CA VAL A 269 -14.30 -11.83 -19.61
C VAL A 269 -13.66 -11.19 -20.82
N LEU A 270 -12.41 -11.52 -21.17
CA LEU A 270 -11.66 -10.97 -22.28
C LEU A 270 -10.98 -12.05 -23.16
N PRO A 271 -11.65 -13.17 -23.51
CA PRO A 271 -11.02 -14.28 -24.24
C PRO A 271 -10.44 -13.85 -25.58
N ASN A 272 -11.10 -12.96 -26.32
CA ASN A 272 -10.63 -12.55 -27.65
C ASN A 272 -9.32 -11.76 -27.59
N ILE A 273 -9.11 -10.94 -26.56
CA ILE A 273 -7.84 -10.20 -26.37
C ILE A 273 -6.74 -11.17 -25.93
N LYS A 274 -7.02 -12.09 -25.04
CA LYS A 274 -6.06 -13.11 -24.62
C LYS A 274 -5.61 -13.97 -25.82
N ASN A 275 -6.52 -14.31 -26.73
CA ASN A 275 -6.22 -15.16 -27.89
C ASN A 275 -5.30 -14.50 -28.94
N ILE A 276 -5.22 -13.16 -28.98
CA ILE A 276 -4.30 -12.43 -29.87
C ILE A 276 -3.00 -12.03 -29.18
N ALA A 277 -2.88 -12.25 -27.87
CA ALA A 277 -1.66 -12.00 -27.14
C ALA A 277 -0.61 -13.05 -27.49
N THR A 278 0.61 -12.60 -27.68
CA THR A 278 1.75 -13.46 -28.04
C THR A 278 2.89 -13.22 -27.08
N GLN A 279 3.70 -14.23 -26.87
CA GLN A 279 4.96 -14.06 -26.15
C GLN A 279 6.04 -13.63 -27.15
N GLU A 280 6.94 -12.73 -26.75
CA GLU A 280 8.07 -12.34 -27.61
C GLU A 280 8.85 -13.59 -28.08
N GLU A 281 9.11 -13.70 -29.40
CA GLU A 281 9.76 -14.86 -30.05
C GLU A 281 11.17 -15.19 -29.50
N ASN A 282 11.78 -14.30 -28.75
CA ASN A 282 13.16 -14.43 -28.28
C ASN A 282 13.30 -15.13 -26.92
N GLY A 283 12.31 -15.91 -26.48
CA GLY A 283 12.35 -16.60 -25.21
C GLY A 283 12.44 -15.62 -24.04
N GLY A 284 11.89 -14.42 -24.22
CA GLY A 284 11.88 -13.37 -23.22
C GLY A 284 11.20 -13.88 -21.96
N LEU A 285 11.97 -13.93 -20.88
CA LEU A 285 11.42 -14.18 -19.58
C LEU A 285 10.49 -13.00 -19.26
N ASN A 286 9.29 -13.31 -18.81
CA ASN A 286 8.39 -12.30 -18.28
C ASN A 286 9.02 -11.62 -17.04
N TYR A 287 8.30 -10.68 -16.45
CA TYR A 287 8.79 -9.96 -15.29
C TYR A 287 9.11 -10.86 -14.08
N SER A 288 8.47 -12.02 -14.00
CA SER A 288 8.68 -13.03 -12.95
C SER A 288 9.84 -14.00 -13.26
N GLY A 289 10.46 -13.87 -14.44
CA GLY A 289 11.56 -14.75 -14.86
C GLY A 289 11.09 -16.11 -15.35
N THR A 290 9.82 -16.25 -15.74
CA THR A 290 9.23 -17.44 -16.36
C THR A 290 8.85 -17.18 -17.81
N THR A 291 8.50 -18.24 -18.54
CA THR A 291 8.01 -18.16 -19.92
C THR A 291 6.49 -18.04 -20.02
N ASP A 292 5.80 -17.85 -18.89
CA ASP A 292 4.35 -17.72 -18.86
C ASP A 292 3.91 -16.39 -19.48
N LEU A 293 2.76 -16.40 -20.14
CA LEU A 293 2.24 -15.25 -20.87
C LEU A 293 1.68 -14.19 -19.91
N ASP A 294 2.27 -13.00 -19.94
CA ASP A 294 1.81 -11.81 -19.21
C ASP A 294 0.96 -10.91 -20.13
N TRP A 295 -0.26 -11.34 -20.43
CA TRP A 295 -1.11 -10.74 -21.45
C TRP A 295 -1.94 -9.53 -21.02
N ILE A 296 -2.20 -9.39 -19.70
CA ILE A 296 -3.06 -8.33 -19.14
C ILE A 296 -2.35 -7.54 -18.04
N HIS A 297 -1.56 -8.20 -17.20
CA HIS A 297 -0.81 -7.60 -16.11
C HIS A 297 -1.68 -6.69 -15.24
N VAL A 298 -2.68 -7.27 -14.58
CA VAL A 298 -3.52 -6.49 -13.67
C VAL A 298 -2.69 -6.05 -12.47
N ASN A 299 -2.42 -4.74 -12.34
CA ASN A 299 -1.51 -4.20 -11.33
C ASN A 299 -2.21 -3.41 -10.20
N SER A 300 -3.48 -3.16 -10.33
CA SER A 300 -4.31 -2.58 -9.28
C SER A 300 -5.78 -2.74 -9.62
N PHE A 301 -6.63 -2.65 -8.61
CA PHE A 301 -8.07 -2.62 -8.76
C PHE A 301 -8.71 -1.81 -7.63
N ASP A 302 -9.97 -1.41 -7.82
CA ASP A 302 -10.78 -0.81 -6.77
C ASP A 302 -12.26 -1.14 -6.98
N PHE A 303 -13.04 -1.05 -5.91
CA PHE A 303 -14.49 -1.24 -5.97
C PHE A 303 -15.17 -0.02 -6.59
N VAL A 304 -15.96 -0.25 -7.64
CA VAL A 304 -16.89 0.76 -8.16
C VAL A 304 -18.15 0.79 -7.31
N ASP A 305 -18.65 -0.37 -6.95
CA ASP A 305 -19.74 -0.60 -6.00
C ASP A 305 -19.54 -1.93 -5.27
N ASP A 306 -20.59 -2.46 -4.62
CA ASP A 306 -20.49 -3.67 -3.80
C ASP A 306 -20.29 -4.96 -4.63
N ASP A 307 -20.48 -4.90 -5.96
CA ASP A 307 -20.43 -6.05 -6.86
C ASP A 307 -19.68 -5.79 -8.16
N SER A 308 -18.94 -4.67 -8.25
CA SER A 308 -18.15 -4.38 -9.43
C SER A 308 -16.78 -3.79 -9.11
N LEU A 309 -15.81 -4.11 -9.97
CA LEU A 309 -14.42 -3.68 -9.86
C LEU A 309 -13.99 -2.90 -11.10
N ILE A 310 -13.12 -1.91 -10.92
CA ILE A 310 -12.28 -1.35 -11.98
C ILE A 310 -10.88 -1.93 -11.87
N LEU A 311 -10.38 -2.50 -12.95
CA LEU A 311 -9.05 -3.11 -13.04
C LEU A 311 -8.13 -2.20 -13.85
N SER A 312 -6.85 -2.13 -13.48
CA SER A 312 -5.81 -1.48 -14.27
C SER A 312 -4.96 -2.53 -14.95
N SER A 313 -5.06 -2.62 -16.27
CA SER A 313 -4.21 -3.47 -17.12
C SER A 313 -3.00 -2.69 -17.63
N ARG A 314 -1.80 -3.08 -17.22
CA ARG A 314 -0.55 -2.46 -17.69
C ARG A 314 -0.27 -2.83 -19.15
N GLU A 315 -0.33 -4.11 -19.49
CA GLU A 315 0.02 -4.60 -20.84
C GLU A 315 -0.92 -4.07 -21.92
N GLN A 316 -2.18 -3.84 -21.57
CA GLN A 316 -3.17 -3.28 -22.50
C GLN A 316 -3.29 -1.75 -22.40
N SER A 317 -2.61 -1.10 -21.46
CA SER A 317 -2.79 0.33 -21.14
C SER A 317 -4.28 0.70 -21.03
N SER A 318 -5.05 -0.11 -20.30
CA SER A 318 -6.50 -0.03 -20.23
C SER A 318 -7.00 -0.03 -18.80
N LEU A 319 -8.18 0.56 -18.60
CA LEU A 319 -8.98 0.39 -17.38
C LEU A 319 -10.22 -0.40 -17.76
N ILE A 320 -10.54 -1.44 -16.99
CA ILE A 320 -11.55 -2.43 -17.36
C ILE A 320 -12.52 -2.57 -16.20
N LYS A 321 -13.81 -2.27 -16.41
CA LYS A 321 -14.83 -2.51 -15.40
C LYS A 321 -15.46 -3.89 -15.60
N VAL A 322 -15.51 -4.65 -14.49
CA VAL A 322 -16.16 -5.96 -14.42
C VAL A 322 -17.20 -5.92 -13.31
N SER A 323 -18.43 -6.32 -13.61
CA SER A 323 -19.55 -6.43 -12.67
C SER A 323 -19.90 -7.88 -12.36
N ASN A 324 -20.87 -8.09 -11.44
CA ASN A 324 -21.36 -9.40 -11.01
C ASN A 324 -20.23 -10.31 -10.50
N ILE A 325 -19.21 -9.72 -9.83
CA ILE A 325 -17.98 -10.44 -9.46
C ILE A 325 -18.20 -11.60 -8.51
N TYR A 326 -19.28 -11.61 -7.73
CA TYR A 326 -19.59 -12.68 -6.78
C TYR A 326 -20.47 -13.79 -7.35
N GLU A 327 -21.03 -13.60 -8.55
CA GLU A 327 -21.87 -14.60 -9.22
C GLU A 327 -21.23 -15.03 -10.55
N LYS A 328 -21.43 -14.26 -11.60
CA LYS A 328 -20.87 -14.49 -12.94
C LYS A 328 -20.26 -13.19 -13.46
N PRO A 329 -18.94 -13.03 -13.37
CA PRO A 329 -18.29 -11.80 -13.82
C PRO A 329 -18.61 -11.45 -15.28
N GLU A 330 -18.95 -10.19 -15.52
CA GLU A 330 -19.30 -9.67 -16.84
C GLU A 330 -18.54 -8.36 -17.13
N LEU A 331 -18.07 -8.22 -18.37
CA LEU A 331 -17.41 -7.01 -18.85
C LEU A 331 -18.43 -5.88 -19.03
N ASP A 332 -18.30 -4.81 -18.27
CA ASP A 332 -19.17 -3.63 -18.39
C ASP A 332 -18.64 -2.66 -19.43
N TYR A 333 -17.44 -2.12 -19.20
CA TYR A 333 -16.82 -1.18 -20.11
C TYR A 333 -15.27 -1.24 -20.05
N ILE A 334 -14.65 -0.64 -21.06
CA ILE A 334 -13.21 -0.48 -21.19
C ILE A 334 -12.89 1.00 -21.46
N ILE A 335 -11.87 1.53 -20.81
CA ILE A 335 -11.21 2.78 -21.17
C ILE A 335 -9.88 2.43 -21.80
N HIS A 336 -9.73 2.75 -23.06
CA HIS A 336 -8.50 2.53 -23.83
C HIS A 336 -8.31 3.67 -24.84
N TYR A 337 -7.06 3.96 -25.18
CA TYR A 337 -6.70 5.08 -26.07
C TYR A 337 -5.98 4.57 -27.33
N GLY A 338 -6.24 3.56 -27.89
CA GLY A 338 -5.55 3.05 -29.08
C GLY A 338 -6.45 2.13 -29.87
N THR A 339 -5.84 1.26 -30.62
CA THR A 339 -6.53 0.38 -31.56
C THR A 339 -6.52 -1.08 -31.13
N LEU A 340 -6.02 -1.41 -29.92
CA LEU A 340 -5.90 -2.80 -29.46
C LEU A 340 -7.21 -3.58 -29.55
N TYR A 341 -8.32 -2.93 -29.22
CA TYR A 341 -9.63 -3.58 -29.21
C TYR A 341 -10.36 -3.52 -30.57
N LYS A 342 -9.75 -2.96 -31.61
CA LYS A 342 -10.34 -2.92 -32.95
C LYS A 342 -10.41 -4.31 -33.56
N GLY A 343 -11.60 -4.75 -33.95
CA GLY A 343 -11.84 -6.10 -34.47
C GLY A 343 -11.90 -7.19 -33.40
N SER A 344 -11.91 -6.82 -32.12
CA SER A 344 -11.94 -7.79 -31.00
C SER A 344 -13.36 -8.25 -30.64
N GLY A 345 -14.40 -7.51 -31.05
CA GLY A 345 -15.78 -7.70 -30.60
C GLY A 345 -16.11 -6.99 -29.28
N TYR A 346 -15.21 -6.13 -28.77
CA TYR A 346 -15.43 -5.32 -27.56
C TYR A 346 -15.56 -3.82 -27.86
N GLU A 347 -15.75 -3.44 -29.11
CA GLU A 347 -15.81 -2.03 -29.53
C GLU A 347 -16.98 -1.29 -28.89
N ASP A 348 -18.09 -1.95 -28.68
CA ASP A 348 -19.30 -1.43 -27.98
C ASP A 348 -19.08 -1.24 -26.49
N LYS A 349 -18.05 -1.85 -25.92
CA LYS A 349 -17.65 -1.70 -24.51
C LYS A 349 -16.69 -0.52 -24.28
N LEU A 350 -16.15 0.08 -25.33
CA LEU A 350 -15.23 1.21 -25.20
C LEU A 350 -15.96 2.49 -24.84
N LEU A 351 -15.61 3.09 -23.69
CA LEU A 351 -16.09 4.42 -23.35
C LEU A 351 -15.51 5.46 -24.31
N THR A 352 -16.38 6.40 -24.72
CA THR A 352 -15.99 7.50 -25.60
C THR A 352 -15.26 8.58 -24.81
N ARG A 353 -14.04 8.92 -25.23
CA ARG A 353 -13.29 10.04 -24.67
C ARG A 353 -13.93 11.38 -25.04
N LYS A 354 -14.05 12.27 -24.05
CA LYS A 354 -14.43 13.67 -24.28
C LYS A 354 -13.25 14.60 -23.93
N GLY A 355 -12.90 15.47 -24.86
CA GLY A 355 -11.82 16.45 -24.71
C GLY A 355 -10.40 15.87 -24.85
N ASN A 356 -9.41 16.67 -24.50
CA ASN A 356 -8.00 16.32 -24.55
C ASN A 356 -7.49 15.86 -23.17
N LEU A 357 -6.66 14.84 -23.18
CA LEU A 357 -5.98 14.29 -21.99
C LEU A 357 -4.69 13.58 -22.41
N VAL A 358 -3.77 13.43 -21.49
CA VAL A 358 -2.65 12.49 -21.67
C VAL A 358 -3.19 11.08 -21.50
N ALA A 359 -3.09 10.26 -22.56
CA ALA A 359 -3.59 8.90 -22.53
C ALA A 359 -2.91 8.07 -21.42
N PRO A 360 -3.65 7.24 -20.68
CA PRO A 360 -3.03 6.33 -19.72
C PRO A 360 -2.16 5.31 -20.47
N ALA A 361 -0.92 5.18 -20.05
CA ALA A 361 0.02 4.19 -20.60
C ALA A 361 0.84 3.57 -19.48
N GLY A 362 0.71 2.25 -19.34
CA GLY A 362 1.36 1.48 -18.28
C GLY A 362 0.98 1.92 -16.85
N GLN A 363 -0.20 2.49 -16.68
CA GLN A 363 -0.69 3.10 -15.44
C GLN A 363 -0.73 2.13 -14.26
N HIS A 364 -0.69 2.70 -13.03
CA HIS A 364 -0.76 1.96 -11.77
C HIS A 364 -1.73 2.64 -10.79
N THR A 365 -2.17 1.90 -9.79
CA THR A 365 -2.93 2.41 -8.64
C THR A 365 -4.24 3.08 -9.06
N VAL A 366 -5.04 2.41 -9.91
CA VAL A 366 -6.40 2.86 -10.19
C VAL A 366 -7.19 2.90 -8.89
N THR A 367 -7.92 4.00 -8.67
CA THR A 367 -8.74 4.17 -7.47
C THR A 367 -10.03 4.91 -7.84
N VAL A 368 -11.15 4.42 -7.31
CA VAL A 368 -12.46 5.03 -7.45
C VAL A 368 -12.66 6.11 -6.38
N LYS A 369 -13.24 7.22 -6.76
CA LYS A 369 -13.65 8.26 -5.84
C LYS A 369 -15.10 8.64 -6.12
N LYS A 370 -15.98 8.17 -5.27
CA LYS A 370 -17.39 8.59 -5.28
C LYS A 370 -17.52 10.03 -4.81
N ASP A 371 -18.51 10.73 -5.32
CA ASP A 371 -18.87 12.09 -4.94
C ASP A 371 -20.39 12.19 -5.03
N ASP A 372 -21.04 12.31 -3.88
CA ASP A 372 -22.50 12.32 -3.76
C ASP A 372 -23.16 13.55 -4.43
N SER A 373 -22.36 14.53 -4.85
CA SER A 373 -22.86 15.68 -5.62
C SER A 373 -23.00 15.39 -7.12
N LEU A 374 -22.44 14.28 -7.60
CA LEU A 374 -22.55 13.88 -9.01
C LEU A 374 -23.89 13.20 -9.30
N PRO A 375 -24.39 13.30 -10.53
CA PRO A 375 -25.52 12.51 -10.99
C PRO A 375 -25.27 11.02 -10.87
N ASP A 376 -26.35 10.25 -10.73
CA ASP A 376 -26.33 8.79 -10.73
C ASP A 376 -25.62 8.22 -11.96
N GLY A 377 -24.71 7.26 -11.77
CA GLY A 377 -23.88 6.67 -12.81
C GLY A 377 -22.64 7.49 -13.14
N GLN A 378 -22.39 8.56 -12.38
CA GLN A 378 -21.14 9.32 -12.47
C GLN A 378 -20.28 9.15 -11.24
N TYR A 379 -18.96 9.04 -11.44
CA TYR A 379 -17.94 8.97 -10.40
C TYR A 379 -16.57 9.30 -10.98
N TYR A 380 -15.60 9.52 -10.11
CA TYR A 380 -14.23 9.74 -10.53
C TYR A 380 -13.42 8.47 -10.42
N ILE A 381 -12.47 8.30 -11.36
CA ILE A 381 -11.32 7.42 -11.20
C ILE A 381 -10.04 8.26 -11.25
N TYR A 382 -9.05 7.93 -10.42
CA TYR A 382 -7.73 8.54 -10.51
C TYR A 382 -6.64 7.47 -10.46
N MET A 383 -5.47 7.81 -11.00
CA MET A 383 -4.35 6.88 -11.12
C MET A 383 -3.01 7.59 -11.21
N PHE A 384 -1.95 6.84 -11.00
CA PHE A 384 -0.62 7.20 -11.44
C PHE A 384 -0.47 6.76 -12.90
N ASN A 385 -0.52 7.70 -13.83
CA ASN A 385 -0.25 7.44 -15.23
C ASN A 385 1.28 7.45 -15.45
N ASN A 386 1.85 6.27 -15.66
CA ASN A 386 3.30 6.13 -15.87
C ASN A 386 3.74 6.79 -17.18
N ASN A 387 2.83 6.94 -18.13
CA ASN A 387 3.07 7.56 -19.44
C ASN A 387 4.24 6.90 -20.17
N TYR A 388 4.29 5.58 -20.12
CA TYR A 388 5.32 4.77 -20.76
C TYR A 388 4.69 3.62 -21.56
N GLY A 389 4.83 3.72 -22.88
CA GLY A 389 4.31 2.75 -23.83
C GLY A 389 5.26 1.57 -24.00
N ARG A 390 5.04 0.52 -23.24
CA ARG A 390 5.71 -0.77 -23.45
C ARG A 390 4.71 -1.88 -23.16
N VAL A 391 4.52 -2.72 -24.16
CA VAL A 391 3.79 -3.98 -24.06
C VAL A 391 4.66 -5.10 -24.62
N THR A 392 4.64 -6.25 -23.97
CA THR A 392 5.39 -7.42 -24.39
C THR A 392 4.48 -8.45 -25.06
N ALA A 393 3.21 -8.47 -24.66
CA ALA A 393 2.23 -9.42 -25.17
C ALA A 393 1.54 -9.00 -26.47
N PHE A 394 1.72 -7.75 -26.89
CA PHE A 394 1.13 -7.20 -28.11
C PHE A 394 2.19 -6.45 -28.92
N PRO A 395 3.14 -7.13 -29.58
CA PRO A 395 4.26 -6.50 -30.28
C PRO A 395 3.82 -5.56 -31.41
N GLU A 396 2.67 -5.82 -32.02
CA GLU A 396 2.08 -4.99 -33.09
C GLU A 396 1.24 -3.81 -32.54
N PHE A 397 1.31 -3.50 -31.24
CA PHE A 397 0.55 -2.41 -30.64
C PHE A 397 0.94 -1.06 -31.27
N ASP A 398 -0.02 -0.38 -31.87
CA ASP A 398 0.21 0.92 -32.52
C ASP A 398 0.19 2.07 -31.50
N TRP A 399 1.37 2.59 -31.17
CA TRP A 399 1.56 3.73 -30.28
C TRP A 399 1.42 5.09 -30.97
N SER A 400 1.15 5.16 -32.27
CA SER A 400 1.12 6.43 -33.03
C SER A 400 0.07 7.43 -32.55
N SER A 401 -0.99 6.94 -31.91
CA SER A 401 -2.02 7.79 -31.29
C SER A 401 -1.60 8.42 -29.96
N TYR A 402 -0.57 7.89 -29.32
CA TYR A 402 -0.07 8.35 -28.02
C TYR A 402 1.02 9.42 -28.20
N LYS A 403 0.62 10.69 -28.31
CA LYS A 403 1.53 11.78 -28.69
C LYS A 403 2.52 12.21 -27.60
N ASP A 404 2.18 11.97 -26.33
CA ASP A 404 2.92 12.50 -25.16
C ASP A 404 3.69 11.42 -24.39
N LEU A 405 3.92 10.25 -25.00
CA LEU A 405 4.66 9.17 -24.36
C LEU A 405 6.07 9.59 -23.98
N SER A 406 6.49 9.12 -22.82
CA SER A 406 7.88 9.26 -22.39
C SER A 406 8.80 8.40 -23.29
N PRO A 407 9.93 8.95 -23.76
CA PRO A 407 10.73 8.35 -24.85
C PRO A 407 11.52 7.12 -24.41
N SER A 408 11.69 6.90 -23.11
CA SER A 408 12.43 5.76 -22.58
C SER A 408 12.06 5.45 -21.14
N SER A 409 12.54 4.31 -20.63
CA SER A 409 12.38 3.95 -19.21
C SER A 409 13.30 4.71 -18.26
N ASN A 410 14.19 5.56 -18.76
CA ASN A 410 15.13 6.32 -17.93
C ASN A 410 14.39 7.38 -17.10
N PRO A 411 14.49 7.35 -15.76
CA PRO A 411 13.76 8.28 -14.89
C PRO A 411 14.11 9.77 -15.08
N LYS A 412 15.16 10.09 -15.84
CA LYS A 412 15.57 11.46 -16.12
C LYS A 412 14.94 12.04 -17.38
N THR A 413 14.31 11.25 -18.24
CA THR A 413 13.92 11.65 -19.60
C THR A 413 12.42 11.67 -19.87
N GLY A 414 11.61 11.34 -18.87
CA GLY A 414 10.15 11.25 -19.04
C GLY A 414 9.38 12.10 -18.06
N THR A 415 8.07 12.01 -18.16
CA THR A 415 7.10 12.63 -17.24
C THR A 415 5.98 11.64 -16.98
N SER A 416 5.66 11.42 -15.72
CA SER A 416 4.43 10.74 -15.30
C SER A 416 3.39 11.76 -14.86
N TYR A 417 2.14 11.33 -14.74
CA TYR A 417 1.04 12.20 -14.37
C TYR A 417 0.19 11.62 -13.25
N TYR A 418 -0.33 12.47 -12.40
CA TYR A 418 -1.57 12.21 -11.73
C TYR A 418 -2.68 12.50 -12.73
N SER A 419 -3.53 11.52 -13.02
CA SER A 419 -4.68 11.69 -13.90
C SER A 419 -5.96 11.30 -13.18
N LYS A 420 -6.98 12.18 -13.22
CA LYS A 420 -8.30 11.94 -12.65
C LYS A 420 -9.34 12.16 -13.73
N TYR A 421 -10.18 11.14 -13.96
CA TYR A 421 -11.26 11.18 -14.95
C TYR A 421 -12.62 11.19 -14.27
N LEU A 422 -13.55 11.92 -14.85
CA LEU A 422 -14.98 11.77 -14.60
C LEU A 422 -15.52 10.72 -15.54
N ILE A 423 -16.10 9.67 -14.99
CA ILE A 423 -16.80 8.61 -15.73
C ILE A 423 -18.29 8.94 -15.75
N ASP A 424 -18.93 8.76 -16.89
CA ASP A 424 -20.38 8.86 -17.08
C ASP A 424 -20.87 7.60 -17.78
N GLU A 425 -21.26 6.60 -16.98
CA GLU A 425 -21.69 5.29 -17.49
C GLU A 425 -22.96 5.40 -18.34
N LYS A 426 -23.90 6.28 -17.96
CA LYS A 426 -25.16 6.45 -18.68
C LYS A 426 -24.95 6.94 -20.10
N ASN A 427 -23.97 7.80 -20.30
CA ASN A 427 -23.63 8.35 -21.62
C ASN A 427 -22.48 7.63 -22.29
N GLY A 428 -21.90 6.60 -21.66
CA GLY A 428 -20.76 5.84 -22.19
C GLY A 428 -19.54 6.70 -22.46
N THR A 429 -19.23 7.67 -21.55
CA THR A 429 -18.14 8.63 -21.79
C THR A 429 -17.22 8.80 -20.58
N TYR A 430 -16.01 9.29 -20.84
CA TYR A 430 -15.09 9.76 -19.80
C TYR A 430 -14.42 11.08 -20.20
N THR A 431 -14.16 11.94 -19.21
CA THR A 431 -13.52 13.26 -19.39
C THR A 431 -12.43 13.48 -18.36
N LEU A 432 -11.42 14.29 -18.75
CA LEU A 432 -10.39 14.71 -17.81
C LEU A 432 -10.99 15.66 -16.77
N ALA A 433 -10.89 15.30 -15.49
CA ALA A 433 -11.30 16.15 -14.38
C ALA A 433 -10.11 16.91 -13.76
N GLN A 434 -8.93 16.27 -13.69
CA GLN A 434 -7.71 16.87 -13.18
C GLN A 434 -6.47 16.11 -13.68
N GLU A 435 -5.42 16.86 -13.99
CA GLU A 435 -4.13 16.28 -14.36
C GLU A 435 -3.00 17.21 -13.93
N PHE A 436 -1.91 16.64 -13.41
CA PHE A 436 -0.66 17.38 -13.16
C PHE A 436 0.56 16.44 -13.23
N LYS A 437 1.72 17.03 -13.48
CA LYS A 437 2.97 16.29 -13.64
C LYS A 437 3.49 15.74 -12.33
N LEU A 438 3.96 14.49 -12.39
CA LEU A 438 4.68 13.80 -11.33
C LEU A 438 6.11 13.50 -11.76
N PRO A 439 7.05 13.27 -10.82
CA PRO A 439 8.36 12.72 -11.16
C PRO A 439 8.19 11.41 -11.93
N TYR A 440 8.98 11.24 -12.98
CA TYR A 440 8.80 10.13 -13.91
C TYR A 440 9.12 8.77 -13.28
N SER A 441 8.27 7.81 -13.58
CA SER A 441 8.47 6.40 -13.30
C SER A 441 7.82 5.55 -14.40
N SER A 442 8.63 4.83 -15.15
CA SER A 442 8.14 3.99 -16.26
C SER A 442 7.30 2.80 -15.81
N ILE A 443 7.46 2.35 -14.59
CA ILE A 443 6.73 1.22 -13.96
C ILE A 443 6.48 1.52 -12.49
N VAL A 444 5.67 0.71 -11.83
CA VAL A 444 5.34 0.79 -10.40
C VAL A 444 4.74 2.16 -10.02
N SER A 445 4.78 2.54 -8.77
CA SER A 445 4.33 3.87 -8.29
C SER A 445 2.89 3.90 -7.77
N SER A 446 2.56 4.97 -7.08
CA SER A 446 1.22 5.12 -6.50
C SER A 446 0.81 6.58 -6.31
N VAL A 447 -0.50 6.79 -6.31
CA VAL A 447 -1.16 7.99 -5.82
C VAL A 447 -2.31 7.60 -4.89
N GLN A 448 -2.62 8.47 -3.94
CA GLN A 448 -3.68 8.23 -2.95
C GLN A 448 -4.36 9.55 -2.61
N HIS A 449 -5.67 9.54 -2.34
CA HIS A 449 -6.34 10.68 -1.70
C HIS A 449 -6.39 10.47 -0.18
N LEU A 450 -5.89 11.41 0.58
CA LEU A 450 -5.88 11.37 2.04
C LEU A 450 -6.06 12.77 2.63
N GLY A 451 -7.11 13.00 3.40
CA GLY A 451 -7.33 14.26 4.13
C GLY A 451 -7.32 15.52 3.26
N GLY A 452 -7.73 15.43 2.00
CA GLY A 452 -7.71 16.53 1.04
C GLY A 452 -6.41 16.68 0.24
N ASN A 453 -5.36 15.96 0.60
CA ASN A 453 -4.08 15.94 -0.11
C ASN A 453 -3.92 14.69 -0.98
N ILE A 454 -2.83 14.65 -1.74
CA ILE A 454 -2.49 13.57 -2.66
C ILE A 454 -1.09 13.05 -2.34
N PRO A 455 -0.95 12.09 -1.40
CA PRO A 455 0.26 11.30 -1.26
C PRO A 455 0.61 10.57 -2.57
N TYR A 456 1.90 10.53 -2.91
CA TYR A 456 2.39 9.87 -4.11
C TYR A 456 3.73 9.17 -3.89
N SER A 457 4.02 8.20 -4.76
CA SER A 457 5.37 7.71 -4.94
C SER A 457 5.69 7.53 -6.42
N SER A 458 6.91 7.84 -6.78
CA SER A 458 7.50 7.63 -8.09
C SER A 458 8.66 6.65 -7.92
N GLY A 459 8.38 5.35 -8.09
CA GLY A 459 9.28 4.29 -7.67
C GLY A 459 10.64 4.36 -8.36
N ARG A 460 10.68 4.40 -9.69
CA ARG A 460 11.94 4.47 -10.46
C ARG A 460 12.77 5.71 -10.15
N SER A 461 12.13 6.81 -9.82
CA SER A 461 12.79 8.04 -9.37
C SER A 461 13.19 8.02 -7.91
N LYS A 462 12.77 7.00 -7.15
CA LYS A 462 13.01 6.85 -5.71
C LYS A 462 12.57 8.09 -4.92
N ILE A 463 11.38 8.62 -5.25
CA ILE A 463 10.81 9.82 -4.63
C ILE A 463 9.39 9.49 -4.16
N PHE A 464 9.05 9.93 -2.96
CA PHE A 464 7.66 9.95 -2.47
C PHE A 464 7.39 11.29 -1.79
N GLY A 465 6.13 11.59 -1.53
CA GLY A 465 5.76 12.85 -0.89
C GLY A 465 4.27 13.11 -0.97
N GLU A 466 3.91 14.40 -0.96
CA GLU A 466 2.52 14.82 -0.91
C GLU A 466 2.31 16.11 -1.70
N TYR A 467 1.27 16.11 -2.53
CA TYR A 467 0.73 17.29 -3.20
C TYR A 467 -0.54 17.73 -2.49
N ASP A 468 -0.90 19.00 -2.60
CA ASP A 468 -2.24 19.48 -2.24
C ASP A 468 -3.28 19.07 -3.29
N LYS A 469 -4.55 19.33 -2.99
CA LYS A 469 -5.68 19.02 -3.89
C LYS A 469 -5.60 19.68 -5.27
N ASP A 470 -4.84 20.78 -5.39
CA ASP A 470 -4.68 21.55 -6.62
C ASP A 470 -3.44 21.17 -7.43
N GLY A 471 -2.71 20.12 -6.97
CA GLY A 471 -1.51 19.61 -7.64
C GLY A 471 -0.25 20.44 -7.36
N ASN A 472 -0.22 21.23 -6.29
CA ASN A 472 1.00 21.90 -5.85
C ASN A 472 1.75 21.03 -4.84
N LEU A 473 3.05 20.83 -5.07
CA LEU A 473 3.88 20.06 -4.16
C LEU A 473 3.92 20.71 -2.78
N ILE A 474 3.61 19.91 -1.75
CA ILE A 474 3.79 20.27 -0.34
C ILE A 474 5.24 19.92 0.05
N LYS A 475 5.59 18.64 -0.05
CA LYS A 475 6.91 18.14 0.33
C LYS A 475 7.21 16.82 -0.37
N SER A 476 8.49 16.59 -0.69
CA SER A 476 8.97 15.32 -1.23
C SER A 476 10.23 14.84 -0.54
N PHE A 477 10.43 13.54 -0.60
CA PHE A 477 11.55 12.82 -0.01
C PHE A 477 12.18 11.95 -1.08
N ARG A 478 13.49 12.07 -1.26
CA ARG A 478 14.29 11.15 -2.10
C ARG A 478 15.07 10.22 -1.19
N TYR A 479 15.03 8.94 -1.50
CA TYR A 479 15.75 7.93 -0.76
C TYR A 479 16.79 7.22 -1.62
N ASP A 480 17.85 6.72 -0.96
CA ASP A 480 18.88 5.87 -1.56
C ASP A 480 18.64 4.41 -1.14
N ALA A 481 18.40 3.57 -2.14
CA ALA A 481 18.25 2.12 -1.98
C ALA A 481 18.71 1.45 -3.29
N GLN A 482 19.12 0.19 -3.23
CA GLN A 482 19.50 -0.55 -4.45
C GLN A 482 18.29 -0.74 -5.37
N GLN A 483 17.14 -1.12 -4.80
CA GLN A 483 15.88 -1.26 -5.51
C GLN A 483 14.98 -0.04 -5.27
N PHE A 484 13.97 0.10 -6.09
CA PHE A 484 12.92 1.08 -5.93
C PHE A 484 11.71 0.46 -5.19
N SER A 485 10.99 1.29 -4.45
CA SER A 485 9.72 0.88 -3.85
C SER A 485 8.68 0.60 -4.93
N TYR A 486 7.91 -0.47 -4.76
CA TYR A 486 6.76 -0.73 -5.60
C TYR A 486 5.68 0.34 -5.39
N ARG A 487 5.34 0.60 -4.12
CA ARG A 487 4.27 1.50 -3.71
C ARG A 487 4.62 2.20 -2.41
N VAL A 488 4.19 3.44 -2.23
CA VAL A 488 4.20 4.13 -0.93
C VAL A 488 2.80 4.67 -0.69
N LEU A 489 2.12 4.14 0.31
CA LEU A 489 0.83 4.62 0.76
C LEU A 489 0.98 5.26 2.14
N LYS A 490 0.13 6.24 2.45
CA LYS A 490 0.15 6.91 3.74
C LYS A 490 -1.01 6.46 4.64
N TYR A 491 -0.69 6.11 5.89
CA TYR A 491 -1.65 5.63 6.88
C TYR A 491 -1.55 6.46 8.16
N ASN A 492 -2.68 6.87 8.71
CA ASN A 492 -2.71 7.59 9.98
C ASN A 492 -2.66 6.65 11.19
N PHE A 493 -2.84 5.35 10.99
CA PHE A 493 -2.89 4.31 12.03
C PHE A 493 -3.87 4.58 13.19
N LYS A 494 -4.86 5.45 12.98
CA LYS A 494 -5.94 5.70 13.94
C LYS A 494 -6.76 4.44 14.16
N GLY A 495 -7.07 4.16 15.43
CA GLY A 495 -7.76 2.93 15.83
C GLY A 495 -6.85 1.71 15.93
N PHE A 496 -5.59 1.78 15.47
CA PHE A 496 -4.62 0.69 15.59
C PHE A 496 -3.50 1.02 16.58
N TYR A 497 -2.51 1.84 16.20
CA TYR A 497 -1.47 2.31 17.14
C TYR A 497 -1.88 3.59 17.88
N PHE A 498 -2.65 4.44 17.22
CA PHE A 498 -3.00 5.79 17.72
C PHE A 498 -4.51 6.00 17.77
N ARG A 499 -4.92 7.01 18.58
CA ARG A 499 -6.31 7.45 18.69
C ARG A 499 -6.59 8.66 17.82
#